data_a2aa1b78c1570250a07c103483abdf2e
#
_entry.id   a2aa1b78c1570250a07c103483abdf2e
#
_cell.length_a   1.000
_cell.length_b   1.000
_cell.length_c   1.000
_cell.angle_alpha   90.00
_cell.angle_beta   90.00
_cell.angle_gamma   90.00
#
_symmetry.space_group_name_H-M   'P 1'
#
loop_
_entity.id
_entity.type
_entity.pdbx_description
1 polymer ?
#
loop_
_entity_poly.entity_id
_entity_poly.type
_entity_poly.pdbx_seq_one_letter_code
_entity_poly.pdbx_strand_id
1 'polypeptide(L)'
;TVVAVGSRVSDYKVGDQVMAFGWNNNFADYFKSKAFQLQPVPEGLDMDIAALGEPTACAMYSGLNTGVQLGDTVVVMGGGYAGQIIAQCSKLKGAYQVIVVDVLEGKLNLAKSLGADVVINSKEEDPVAKVKALTGGKGADVVVEAAGTAESFNAASAMIKHNGKFVFYSWVTTPITLNISRWHDDGLEFVNTCLVHHTWQQRYVWVPETMRPIIQGSVKIKPLITNEFKLADIKAGFDLADKDDAAIKIVFRP
;
A
#
# COMPACT_ATOMS: atom_id res chain seq x y z
N THR A 1 -21.48 10.66 2.71
CA THR A 1 -22.66 11.02 1.91
C THR A 1 -22.71 12.53 1.70
N VAL A 2 -23.05 12.98 0.49
CA VAL A 2 -23.24 14.41 0.18
C VAL A 2 -24.51 14.92 0.90
N VAL A 3 -24.37 15.95 1.73
CA VAL A 3 -25.47 16.56 2.48
C VAL A 3 -25.90 17.92 1.94
N ALA A 4 -25.01 18.60 1.22
CA ALA A 4 -25.29 19.87 0.55
C ALA A 4 -24.38 20.03 -0.66
N VAL A 5 -24.84 20.75 -1.69
CA VAL A 5 -24.07 21.11 -2.90
C VAL A 5 -24.13 22.61 -3.15
N GLY A 6 -23.01 23.17 -3.62
CA GLY A 6 -22.98 24.57 -4.04
C GLY A 6 -23.75 24.78 -5.33
N SER A 7 -24.26 26.00 -5.54
CA SER A 7 -25.11 26.36 -6.71
C SER A 7 -24.44 26.15 -8.07
N ARG A 8 -23.12 26.02 -8.12
CA ARG A 8 -22.33 25.81 -9.36
C ARG A 8 -21.88 24.36 -9.54
N VAL A 9 -22.33 23.43 -8.69
CA VAL A 9 -21.97 22.00 -8.77
C VAL A 9 -23.09 21.27 -9.48
N SER A 10 -22.79 20.64 -10.60
CA SER A 10 -23.72 19.84 -11.41
C SER A 10 -23.47 18.34 -11.32
N ASP A 11 -22.25 17.95 -10.93
CA ASP A 11 -21.78 16.56 -11.04
C ASP A 11 -22.23 15.69 -9.85
N TYR A 12 -22.72 16.33 -8.78
CA TYR A 12 -23.15 15.67 -7.56
C TYR A 12 -24.46 16.25 -7.03
N LYS A 13 -25.23 15.41 -6.35
CA LYS A 13 -26.47 15.78 -5.65
C LYS A 13 -26.46 15.30 -4.21
N VAL A 14 -27.35 15.87 -3.39
CA VAL A 14 -27.58 15.41 -2.02
C VAL A 14 -27.99 13.93 -2.05
N GLY A 15 -27.39 13.15 -1.15
CA GLY A 15 -27.59 11.70 -1.05
C GLY A 15 -26.51 10.87 -1.78
N ASP A 16 -25.71 11.45 -2.67
CA ASP A 16 -24.66 10.69 -3.35
C ASP A 16 -23.62 10.19 -2.34
N GLN A 17 -23.20 8.94 -2.51
CA GLN A 17 -22.10 8.35 -1.76
C GLN A 17 -20.78 8.62 -2.48
N VAL A 18 -19.85 9.24 -1.78
CA VAL A 18 -18.59 9.69 -2.38
C VAL A 18 -17.39 9.37 -1.49
N MET A 19 -16.27 9.04 -2.12
CA MET A 19 -14.95 9.07 -1.51
C MET A 19 -14.38 10.47 -1.71
N ALA A 20 -13.85 11.07 -0.66
CA ALA A 20 -13.25 12.41 -0.72
C ALA A 20 -11.74 12.32 -0.56
N PHE A 21 -11.03 12.98 -1.46
CA PHE A 21 -9.57 13.04 -1.48
C PHE A 21 -9.11 14.48 -1.23
N GLY A 22 -8.24 14.68 -0.26
CA GLY A 22 -7.69 16.00 -0.04
C GLY A 22 -7.34 16.32 1.41
N TRP A 23 -6.74 17.46 1.62
CA TRP A 23 -6.17 17.94 2.88
C TRP A 23 -7.16 18.88 3.61
N ASN A 24 -8.39 18.44 3.85
CA ASN A 24 -9.51 19.30 4.20
C ASN A 24 -10.14 19.00 5.58
N ASN A 25 -9.33 18.72 6.61
CA ASN A 25 -9.88 18.44 7.95
C ASN A 25 -10.98 17.37 7.95
N ASN A 26 -10.69 16.22 7.35
CA ASN A 26 -11.69 15.18 7.04
C ASN A 26 -12.15 14.37 8.27
N PHE A 27 -11.46 14.49 9.42
CA PHE A 27 -11.89 13.90 10.68
C PHE A 27 -12.91 14.82 11.36
N ALA A 28 -14.10 14.86 10.82
CA ALA A 28 -15.21 15.70 11.27
C ALA A 28 -16.56 15.06 10.84
N ASP A 29 -17.65 15.39 11.54
CA ASP A 29 -19.01 14.97 11.16
C ASP A 29 -19.37 15.46 9.76
N TYR A 30 -18.93 16.68 9.42
CA TYR A 30 -19.10 17.30 8.10
C TYR A 30 -17.83 18.04 7.70
N PHE A 31 -17.47 17.93 6.45
CA PHE A 31 -16.39 18.73 5.87
C PHE A 31 -16.75 19.20 4.47
N LYS A 32 -16.07 20.25 4.01
CA LYS A 32 -16.27 20.83 2.70
C LYS A 32 -15.18 20.37 1.74
N SER A 33 -15.59 19.84 0.59
CA SER A 33 -14.68 19.42 -0.48
C SER A 33 -15.01 20.12 -1.79
N LYS A 34 -14.04 20.21 -2.70
CA LYS A 34 -14.27 20.63 -4.08
C LYS A 34 -14.75 19.42 -4.89
N ALA A 35 -15.63 19.64 -5.88
CA ALA A 35 -16.19 18.56 -6.69
C ALA A 35 -15.11 17.66 -7.32
N PHE A 36 -14.02 18.24 -7.83
CA PHE A 36 -12.93 17.48 -8.45
C PHE A 36 -12.11 16.62 -7.45
N GLN A 37 -12.30 16.79 -6.16
CA GLN A 37 -11.66 15.98 -5.11
C GLN A 37 -12.55 14.81 -4.66
N LEU A 38 -13.70 14.65 -5.28
CA LEU A 38 -14.65 13.60 -4.95
C LEU A 38 -14.61 12.52 -6.03
N GLN A 39 -14.88 11.28 -5.61
CA GLN A 39 -15.14 10.14 -6.45
C GLN A 39 -16.45 9.49 -6.01
N PRO A 40 -17.35 9.13 -6.91
CA PRO A 40 -18.48 8.27 -6.54
C PRO A 40 -17.93 6.97 -5.92
N VAL A 41 -18.61 6.49 -4.89
CA VAL A 41 -18.33 5.13 -4.38
C VAL A 41 -18.83 4.15 -5.43
N PRO A 42 -17.95 3.27 -5.96
CA PRO A 42 -18.37 2.26 -6.91
C PRO A 42 -19.43 1.34 -6.33
N GLU A 43 -20.38 0.91 -7.15
CA GLU A 43 -21.38 -0.08 -6.77
C GLU A 43 -20.73 -1.37 -6.26
N GLY A 44 -21.21 -1.90 -5.14
CA GLY A 44 -20.67 -3.10 -4.50
C GLY A 44 -19.43 -2.89 -3.63
N LEU A 45 -18.88 -1.67 -3.55
CA LEU A 45 -17.76 -1.40 -2.64
C LEU A 45 -18.27 -1.19 -1.21
N ASP A 46 -17.66 -1.92 -0.26
CA ASP A 46 -17.90 -1.74 1.18
C ASP A 46 -17.51 -0.31 1.61
N MET A 47 -18.36 0.37 2.39
CA MET A 47 -18.15 1.76 2.82
C MET A 47 -16.92 1.93 3.71
N ASP A 48 -16.52 0.91 4.48
CA ASP A 48 -15.31 0.94 5.28
C ASP A 48 -14.06 0.98 4.38
N ILE A 49 -14.14 0.25 3.25
CA ILE A 49 -13.09 0.27 2.23
C ILE A 49 -13.12 1.61 1.47
N ALA A 50 -14.30 2.13 1.17
CA ALA A 50 -14.45 3.42 0.51
C ALA A 50 -13.84 4.57 1.35
N ALA A 51 -13.94 4.52 2.67
CA ALA A 51 -13.28 5.48 3.57
C ALA A 51 -11.75 5.45 3.44
N LEU A 52 -11.19 4.33 3.01
CA LEU A 52 -9.76 4.13 2.74
C LEU A 52 -9.41 4.28 1.25
N GLY A 53 -10.28 4.90 0.46
CA GLY A 53 -10.15 4.96 -1.01
C GLY A 53 -8.81 5.49 -1.49
N GLU A 54 -8.31 6.58 -0.90
CA GLU A 54 -7.03 7.18 -1.30
C GLU A 54 -5.82 6.26 -1.03
N PRO A 55 -5.54 5.83 0.21
CA PRO A 55 -4.39 4.97 0.47
C PRO A 55 -4.52 3.61 -0.22
N THR A 56 -5.74 3.11 -0.41
CA THR A 56 -5.98 1.88 -1.17
C THR A 56 -5.61 2.06 -2.64
N ALA A 57 -6.06 3.14 -3.27
CA ALA A 57 -5.74 3.42 -4.66
C ALA A 57 -4.23 3.61 -4.87
N CYS A 58 -3.54 4.27 -3.94
CA CYS A 58 -2.08 4.42 -4.00
C CYS A 58 -1.35 3.07 -3.92
N ALA A 59 -1.74 2.21 -2.99
CA ALA A 59 -1.12 0.89 -2.84
C ALA A 59 -1.43 -0.03 -4.03
N MET A 60 -2.66 -0.02 -4.52
CA MET A 60 -3.09 -0.75 -5.71
C MET A 60 -2.35 -0.27 -6.96
N TYR A 61 -2.26 1.06 -7.15
CA TYR A 61 -1.49 1.63 -8.26
C TYR A 61 -0.04 1.13 -8.23
N SER A 62 0.60 1.16 -7.05
CA SER A 62 1.94 0.60 -6.91
C SER A 62 1.98 -0.87 -7.29
N GLY A 63 1.12 -1.69 -6.68
CA GLY A 63 1.07 -3.13 -6.97
C GLY A 63 0.88 -3.46 -8.45
N LEU A 64 0.08 -2.67 -9.18
CA LEU A 64 -0.14 -2.83 -10.61
C LEU A 64 1.08 -2.38 -11.45
N ASN A 65 1.89 -1.44 -10.97
CA ASN A 65 3.00 -0.83 -11.71
C ASN A 65 4.40 -1.27 -11.24
N THR A 66 4.52 -2.30 -10.42
CA THR A 66 5.80 -2.89 -9.99
C THR A 66 6.65 -3.46 -11.12
N GLY A 67 6.06 -3.71 -12.28
CA GLY A 67 6.73 -4.41 -13.38
C GLY A 67 6.89 -5.92 -13.14
N VAL A 68 6.19 -6.50 -12.16
CA VAL A 68 6.16 -7.96 -11.92
C VAL A 68 5.67 -8.71 -13.15
N GLN A 69 6.37 -9.76 -13.53
CA GLN A 69 6.08 -10.67 -14.64
C GLN A 69 5.66 -12.05 -14.11
N LEU A 70 5.04 -12.82 -15.01
CA LEU A 70 4.73 -14.23 -14.71
C LEU A 70 6.01 -15.00 -14.40
N GLY A 71 6.04 -15.67 -13.26
CA GLY A 71 7.18 -16.48 -12.83
C GLY A 71 8.21 -15.77 -11.97
N ASP A 72 8.07 -14.45 -11.71
CA ASP A 72 9.00 -13.69 -10.88
C ASP A 72 8.94 -14.11 -9.40
N THR A 73 10.09 -14.05 -8.74
CA THR A 73 10.18 -14.00 -7.27
C THR A 73 10.12 -12.54 -6.83
N VAL A 74 9.15 -12.22 -5.98
CA VAL A 74 8.91 -10.86 -5.50
C VAL A 74 9.12 -10.80 -3.99
N VAL A 75 9.89 -9.81 -3.54
CA VAL A 75 10.03 -9.47 -2.12
C VAL A 75 9.32 -8.15 -1.83
N VAL A 76 8.52 -8.12 -0.77
CA VAL A 76 7.92 -6.89 -0.25
C VAL A 76 8.48 -6.63 1.15
N MET A 77 9.26 -5.55 1.27
CA MET A 77 9.82 -5.08 2.53
C MET A 77 8.80 -4.17 3.23
N GLY A 78 8.27 -4.65 4.35
CA GLY A 78 7.21 -4.00 5.11
C GLY A 78 5.84 -4.65 4.87
N GLY A 79 5.31 -5.32 5.89
CA GLY A 79 3.98 -5.95 5.93
C GLY A 79 2.88 -5.01 6.41
N GLY A 80 3.05 -3.69 6.27
CA GLY A 80 2.02 -2.70 6.57
C GLY A 80 0.88 -2.69 5.55
N TYR A 81 -0.01 -1.71 5.63
CA TYR A 81 -1.20 -1.60 4.77
C TYR A 81 -0.88 -1.73 3.28
N ALA A 82 0.06 -0.93 2.80
CA ALA A 82 0.43 -0.94 1.38
C ALA A 82 1.18 -2.22 0.98
N GLY A 83 2.11 -2.68 1.81
CA GLY A 83 2.87 -3.91 1.53
C GLY A 83 1.96 -5.13 1.40
N GLN A 84 0.93 -5.26 2.25
CA GLN A 84 -0.08 -6.31 2.16
C GLN A 84 -0.85 -6.27 0.84
N ILE A 85 -1.20 -5.08 0.36
CA ILE A 85 -1.91 -4.90 -0.91
C ILE A 85 -1.00 -5.21 -2.09
N ILE A 86 0.23 -4.69 -2.08
CA ILE A 86 1.22 -4.92 -3.14
C ILE A 86 1.58 -6.41 -3.25
N ALA A 87 1.69 -7.12 -2.12
CA ALA A 87 1.93 -8.56 -2.10
C ALA A 87 0.78 -9.33 -2.78
N GLN A 88 -0.48 -9.01 -2.47
CA GLN A 88 -1.64 -9.60 -3.13
C GLN A 88 -1.65 -9.30 -4.65
N CYS A 89 -1.37 -8.05 -5.04
CA CYS A 89 -1.27 -7.68 -6.46
C CYS A 89 -0.17 -8.48 -7.18
N SER A 90 0.97 -8.70 -6.53
CA SER A 90 2.08 -9.48 -7.09
C SER A 90 1.67 -10.92 -7.37
N LYS A 91 0.91 -11.55 -6.46
CA LYS A 91 0.32 -12.89 -6.70
C LYS A 91 -0.62 -12.89 -7.90
N LEU A 92 -1.52 -11.91 -7.98
CA LEU A 92 -2.49 -11.80 -9.08
C LEU A 92 -1.81 -11.56 -10.44
N LYS A 93 -0.64 -10.92 -10.45
CA LYS A 93 0.18 -10.73 -11.66
C LYS A 93 0.96 -11.98 -12.08
N GLY A 94 0.87 -13.06 -11.30
CA GLY A 94 1.49 -14.34 -11.63
C GLY A 94 2.91 -14.51 -11.08
N ALA A 95 3.29 -13.79 -10.04
CA ALA A 95 4.55 -14.06 -9.33
C ALA A 95 4.60 -15.54 -8.91
N TYR A 96 5.72 -16.20 -9.20
CA TYR A 96 5.98 -17.57 -8.76
C TYR A 96 6.03 -17.65 -7.23
N GLN A 97 6.73 -16.71 -6.61
CA GLN A 97 6.86 -16.63 -5.18
C GLN A 97 6.75 -15.19 -4.70
N VAL A 98 5.91 -14.95 -3.69
CA VAL A 98 5.82 -13.66 -2.98
C VAL A 98 6.31 -13.84 -1.56
N ILE A 99 7.35 -13.10 -1.20
CA ILE A 99 8.01 -13.08 0.10
C ILE A 99 7.70 -11.76 0.78
N VAL A 100 7.12 -11.78 1.98
CA VAL A 100 6.90 -10.57 2.79
C VAL A 100 7.86 -10.55 3.96
N VAL A 101 8.55 -9.44 4.13
CA VAL A 101 9.51 -9.22 5.23
C VAL A 101 8.97 -8.13 6.15
N ASP A 102 8.90 -8.40 7.44
CA ASP A 102 8.54 -7.43 8.47
C ASP A 102 9.23 -7.78 9.79
N VAL A 103 9.15 -6.90 10.78
CA VAL A 103 9.66 -7.08 12.14
C VAL A 103 8.57 -7.58 13.11
N LEU A 104 7.31 -7.63 12.68
CA LEU A 104 6.15 -7.94 13.50
C LEU A 104 5.45 -9.22 13.02
N GLU A 105 5.45 -10.21 13.88
CA GLU A 105 4.87 -11.53 13.62
C GLU A 105 3.37 -11.44 13.21
N GLY A 106 2.60 -10.55 13.84
CA GLY A 106 1.19 -10.34 13.51
C GLY A 106 0.97 -9.89 12.06
N LYS A 107 1.82 -8.99 11.54
CA LYS A 107 1.77 -8.55 10.13
C LYS A 107 2.19 -9.68 9.18
N LEU A 108 3.17 -10.49 9.56
CA LEU A 108 3.63 -11.64 8.78
C LEU A 108 2.56 -12.74 8.70
N ASN A 109 1.89 -13.04 9.82
CA ASN A 109 0.79 -14.00 9.86
C ASN A 109 -0.39 -13.54 8.98
N LEU A 110 -0.69 -12.24 8.98
CA LEU A 110 -1.69 -11.68 8.09
C LEU A 110 -1.26 -11.79 6.63
N ALA A 111 -0.01 -11.46 6.28
CA ALA A 111 0.52 -11.63 4.94
C ALA A 111 0.38 -13.07 4.45
N LYS A 112 0.70 -14.03 5.29
CA LYS A 112 0.55 -15.47 5.00
C LYS A 112 -0.92 -15.84 4.72
N SER A 113 -1.85 -15.34 5.54
CA SER A 113 -3.29 -15.57 5.35
C SER A 113 -3.86 -14.90 4.08
N LEU A 114 -3.21 -13.84 3.59
CA LEU A 114 -3.56 -13.12 2.38
C LEU A 114 -2.85 -13.63 1.13
N GLY A 115 -2.06 -14.72 1.25
CA GLY A 115 -1.50 -15.44 0.11
C GLY A 115 -0.01 -15.20 -0.15
N ALA A 116 0.73 -14.60 0.78
CA ALA A 116 2.20 -14.63 0.71
C ALA A 116 2.71 -16.06 0.83
N ASP A 117 3.63 -16.46 -0.04
CA ASP A 117 4.18 -17.83 -0.04
C ASP A 117 5.17 -18.03 1.12
N VAL A 118 5.98 -17.01 1.38
CA VAL A 118 6.98 -17.00 2.46
C VAL A 118 6.85 -15.69 3.24
N VAL A 119 7.08 -15.79 4.54
CA VAL A 119 7.21 -14.61 5.41
C VAL A 119 8.53 -14.70 6.16
N ILE A 120 9.17 -13.56 6.39
CA ILE A 120 10.49 -13.48 7.04
C ILE A 120 10.42 -12.44 8.15
N ASN A 121 10.69 -12.84 9.39
CA ASN A 121 10.85 -11.93 10.51
C ASN A 121 12.31 -11.46 10.56
N SER A 122 12.54 -10.20 10.17
CA SER A 122 13.89 -9.65 10.12
C SER A 122 14.53 -9.38 11.48
N LYS A 123 13.78 -9.54 12.58
CA LYS A 123 14.34 -9.57 13.95
C LYS A 123 14.91 -10.94 14.31
N GLU A 124 14.49 -12.01 13.64
CA GLU A 124 14.83 -13.39 14.00
C GLU A 124 15.85 -14.02 13.04
N GLU A 125 15.80 -13.62 11.76
CA GLU A 125 16.72 -14.12 10.74
C GLU A 125 17.15 -13.01 9.76
N ASP A 126 18.34 -13.16 9.15
CA ASP A 126 18.81 -12.24 8.12
C ASP A 126 17.96 -12.40 6.84
N PRO A 127 17.16 -11.38 6.48
CA PRO A 127 16.27 -11.49 5.34
C PRO A 127 17.04 -11.56 4.01
N VAL A 128 18.24 -10.96 3.91
CA VAL A 128 19.07 -11.01 2.69
C VAL A 128 19.57 -12.41 2.46
N ALA A 129 20.13 -13.04 3.49
CA ALA A 129 20.62 -14.43 3.42
C ALA A 129 19.48 -15.39 3.08
N LYS A 130 18.29 -15.18 3.71
CA LYS A 130 17.13 -16.04 3.48
C LYS A 130 16.60 -15.93 2.04
N VAL A 131 16.43 -14.71 1.52
CA VAL A 131 15.99 -14.49 0.12
C VAL A 131 16.97 -15.11 -0.86
N LYS A 132 18.27 -14.93 -0.65
CA LYS A 132 19.30 -15.57 -1.50
C LYS A 132 19.23 -17.09 -1.42
N ALA A 133 19.04 -17.68 -0.25
CA ALA A 133 18.88 -19.12 -0.13
C ALA A 133 17.65 -19.64 -0.91
N LEU A 134 16.52 -18.93 -0.81
CA LEU A 134 15.29 -19.28 -1.52
C LEU A 134 15.40 -19.13 -3.06
N THR A 135 16.34 -18.33 -3.54
CA THR A 135 16.53 -18.02 -4.96
C THR A 135 17.82 -18.65 -5.55
N GLY A 136 18.39 -19.64 -4.88
CA GLY A 136 19.62 -20.31 -5.33
C GLY A 136 20.82 -19.34 -5.46
N GLY A 137 20.91 -18.36 -4.57
CA GLY A 137 21.99 -17.36 -4.49
C GLY A 137 21.79 -16.14 -5.40
N LYS A 138 20.81 -16.17 -6.30
CA LYS A 138 20.63 -15.10 -7.31
C LYS A 138 20.03 -13.82 -6.74
N GLY A 139 19.08 -13.92 -5.85
CA GLY A 139 18.22 -12.81 -5.39
C GLY A 139 16.88 -12.77 -6.12
N ALA A 140 16.00 -11.86 -5.71
CA ALA A 140 14.65 -11.70 -6.23
C ALA A 140 14.62 -10.89 -7.53
N ASP A 141 13.63 -11.16 -8.38
CA ASP A 141 13.38 -10.43 -9.63
C ASP A 141 12.92 -9.01 -9.37
N VAL A 142 12.04 -8.85 -8.40
CA VAL A 142 11.48 -7.55 -7.99
C VAL A 142 11.51 -7.46 -6.47
N VAL A 143 12.02 -6.34 -5.96
CA VAL A 143 11.95 -6.02 -4.53
C VAL A 143 11.25 -4.69 -4.36
N VAL A 144 10.15 -4.69 -3.61
CA VAL A 144 9.37 -3.50 -3.29
C VAL A 144 9.73 -3.02 -1.89
N GLU A 145 10.18 -1.79 -1.78
CA GLU A 145 10.46 -1.15 -0.51
C GLU A 145 9.22 -0.36 -0.06
N ALA A 146 8.61 -0.78 1.05
CA ALA A 146 7.38 -0.23 1.62
C ALA A 146 7.45 -0.03 3.14
N ALA A 147 8.65 -0.04 3.73
CA ALA A 147 8.88 0.18 5.17
C ALA A 147 9.43 1.57 5.48
N GLY A 148 10.23 2.16 4.58
CA GLY A 148 10.68 3.55 4.66
C GLY A 148 11.88 3.83 5.55
N THR A 149 12.68 2.81 5.93
CA THR A 149 13.87 2.99 6.75
C THR A 149 15.16 2.78 5.95
N ALA A 150 16.27 3.36 6.40
CA ALA A 150 17.57 3.14 5.75
C ALA A 150 17.95 1.66 5.73
N GLU A 151 17.64 0.93 6.79
CA GLU A 151 17.88 -0.51 6.92
C GLU A 151 17.08 -1.30 5.89
N SER A 152 15.79 -0.99 5.73
CA SER A 152 14.92 -1.67 4.75
C SER A 152 15.36 -1.40 3.31
N PHE A 153 15.76 -0.16 2.98
CA PHE A 153 16.29 0.18 1.66
C PHE A 153 17.59 -0.57 1.34
N ASN A 154 18.54 -0.61 2.29
CA ASN A 154 19.81 -1.29 2.10
C ASN A 154 19.61 -2.82 1.99
N ALA A 155 18.77 -3.41 2.84
CA ALA A 155 18.42 -4.82 2.77
C ALA A 155 17.70 -5.15 1.45
N ALA A 156 16.72 -4.35 1.06
CA ALA A 156 15.99 -4.51 -0.21
C ALA A 156 16.95 -4.51 -1.40
N SER A 157 17.86 -3.53 -1.47
CA SER A 157 18.88 -3.45 -2.52
C SER A 157 19.76 -4.71 -2.58
N ALA A 158 20.14 -5.26 -1.42
CA ALA A 158 21.00 -6.45 -1.34
C ALA A 158 20.29 -7.75 -1.76
N MET A 159 18.98 -7.78 -1.77
CA MET A 159 18.16 -8.94 -2.14
C MET A 159 17.89 -9.08 -3.63
N ILE A 160 18.12 -8.01 -4.42
CA ILE A 160 17.77 -7.98 -5.85
C ILE A 160 18.80 -8.77 -6.65
N LYS A 161 18.35 -9.52 -7.65
CA LYS A 161 19.22 -10.20 -8.62
C LYS A 161 19.85 -9.20 -9.61
N HIS A 162 20.86 -9.63 -10.37
CA HIS A 162 21.34 -8.88 -11.53
C HIS A 162 20.20 -8.58 -12.50
N ASN A 163 20.14 -7.34 -13.01
CA ASN A 163 19.08 -6.83 -13.87
C ASN A 163 17.67 -6.94 -13.26
N GLY A 164 17.59 -6.96 -11.93
CA GLY A 164 16.32 -6.96 -11.20
C GLY A 164 15.78 -5.55 -10.97
N LYS A 165 14.57 -5.48 -10.41
CA LYS A 165 13.86 -4.22 -10.19
C LYS A 165 13.80 -3.85 -8.72
N PHE A 166 14.17 -2.62 -8.42
CA PHE A 166 13.96 -1.99 -7.13
C PHE A 166 12.78 -1.02 -7.21
N VAL A 167 11.69 -1.33 -6.53
CA VAL A 167 10.47 -0.52 -6.56
C VAL A 167 10.38 0.32 -5.30
N PHE A 168 10.30 1.64 -5.46
CA PHE A 168 10.11 2.60 -4.38
C PHE A 168 8.62 2.87 -4.19
N TYR A 169 8.11 2.57 -3.00
CA TYR A 169 6.76 2.93 -2.60
C TYR A 169 6.74 3.85 -1.38
N SER A 170 7.61 3.64 -0.42
CA SER A 170 7.57 4.35 0.85
C SER A 170 7.83 5.85 0.72
N TRP A 171 7.20 6.61 1.60
CA TRP A 171 7.40 8.05 1.70
C TRP A 171 8.50 8.34 2.72
N VAL A 172 9.68 8.71 2.24
CA VAL A 172 10.82 9.10 3.07
C VAL A 172 10.96 10.61 3.03
N THR A 173 10.82 11.26 4.19
CA THR A 173 10.85 12.74 4.32
C THR A 173 12.17 13.27 4.88
N THR A 174 13.03 12.39 5.39
CA THR A 174 14.34 12.73 5.94
C THR A 174 15.45 12.09 5.14
N PRO A 175 16.65 12.70 5.03
CA PRO A 175 17.78 12.08 4.37
C PRO A 175 18.14 10.72 5.00
N ILE A 176 18.37 9.71 4.15
CA ILE A 176 18.83 8.39 4.55
C ILE A 176 20.14 8.06 3.84
N THR A 177 20.97 7.23 4.46
CA THR A 177 22.22 6.74 3.85
C THR A 177 21.98 5.41 3.18
N LEU A 178 22.32 5.31 1.88
CA LEU A 178 22.16 4.11 1.08
C LEU A 178 23.51 3.59 0.60
N ASN A 179 23.68 2.26 0.62
CA ASN A 179 24.80 1.59 -0.04
C ASN A 179 24.43 1.30 -1.51
N ILE A 180 24.95 2.12 -2.41
CA ILE A 180 24.68 2.02 -3.85
C ILE A 180 25.77 1.30 -4.64
N SER A 181 26.77 0.72 -3.95
CA SER A 181 27.97 0.16 -4.58
C SER A 181 27.70 -0.87 -5.67
N ARG A 182 26.60 -1.62 -5.55
CA ARG A 182 26.22 -2.67 -6.51
C ARG A 182 25.28 -2.20 -7.62
N TRP A 183 24.65 -1.03 -7.48
CA TRP A 183 23.53 -0.64 -8.34
C TRP A 183 23.91 -0.54 -9.82
N HIS A 184 25.09 0.02 -10.11
CA HIS A 184 25.59 0.12 -11.48
C HIS A 184 25.98 -1.25 -12.05
N ASP A 185 26.80 -2.00 -11.32
CA ASP A 185 27.36 -3.27 -11.80
C ASP A 185 26.30 -4.36 -11.95
N ASP A 186 25.29 -4.34 -11.06
CA ASP A 186 24.16 -5.27 -11.12
C ASP A 186 23.08 -4.85 -12.14
N GLY A 187 23.18 -3.66 -12.73
CA GLY A 187 22.22 -3.18 -13.73
C GLY A 187 20.80 -3.05 -13.18
N LEU A 188 20.64 -2.54 -11.94
CA LEU A 188 19.33 -2.46 -11.31
C LEU A 188 18.43 -1.43 -11.99
N GLU A 189 17.17 -1.83 -12.23
CA GLU A 189 16.11 -0.94 -12.67
C GLU A 189 15.41 -0.32 -11.45
N PHE A 190 15.27 1.01 -11.42
CA PHE A 190 14.57 1.73 -10.35
C PHE A 190 13.20 2.18 -10.81
N VAL A 191 12.16 1.78 -10.09
CA VAL A 191 10.77 2.08 -10.42
C VAL A 191 10.14 2.86 -9.27
N ASN A 192 9.69 4.08 -9.55
CA ASN A 192 8.89 4.85 -8.60
C ASN A 192 7.40 4.63 -8.92
N THR A 193 6.63 4.22 -7.94
CA THR A 193 5.21 3.88 -8.11
C THR A 193 4.26 4.80 -7.35
N CYS A 194 4.65 6.05 -7.11
CA CYS A 194 3.87 6.99 -6.33
C CYS A 194 2.71 7.60 -7.16
N LEU A 195 1.47 7.42 -6.69
CA LEU A 195 0.29 8.05 -7.28
C LEU A 195 0.19 9.56 -6.97
N VAL A 196 0.88 10.04 -5.94
CA VAL A 196 0.83 11.44 -5.48
C VAL A 196 1.28 12.43 -6.56
N HIS A 197 2.18 12.03 -7.46
CA HIS A 197 2.64 12.87 -8.57
C HIS A 197 1.62 13.05 -9.70
N HIS A 198 0.58 12.25 -9.73
CA HIS A 198 -0.45 12.36 -10.73
C HIS A 198 -1.34 13.60 -10.46
N THR A 199 -1.78 14.26 -11.50
CA THR A 199 -2.79 15.31 -11.40
C THR A 199 -4.09 14.74 -10.81
N TRP A 200 -4.97 15.62 -10.31
CA TRP A 200 -6.28 15.17 -9.81
C TRP A 200 -7.06 14.40 -10.86
N GLN A 201 -6.99 14.81 -12.13
CA GLN A 201 -7.64 14.13 -13.24
C GLN A 201 -7.09 12.71 -13.46
N GLN A 202 -5.78 12.53 -13.36
CA GLN A 202 -5.15 11.21 -13.47
C GLN A 202 -5.52 10.31 -12.30
N ARG A 203 -5.51 10.83 -11.05
CA ARG A 203 -5.97 10.10 -9.87
C ARG A 203 -7.42 9.66 -10.02
N TYR A 204 -8.25 10.52 -10.61
CA TYR A 204 -9.66 10.26 -10.87
C TYR A 204 -9.88 9.02 -11.75
N VAL A 205 -9.02 8.79 -12.73
CA VAL A 205 -9.06 7.59 -13.57
C VAL A 205 -8.62 6.34 -12.79
N TRP A 206 -7.59 6.46 -11.98
CA TRP A 206 -7.01 5.31 -11.28
C TRP A 206 -7.87 4.74 -10.15
N VAL A 207 -8.67 5.57 -9.47
CA VAL A 207 -9.47 5.09 -8.33
C VAL A 207 -10.49 4.03 -8.75
N PRO A 208 -11.34 4.23 -9.77
CA PRO A 208 -12.26 3.19 -10.24
C PRO A 208 -11.53 1.91 -10.68
N GLU A 209 -10.44 2.04 -11.42
CA GLU A 209 -9.67 0.89 -11.92
C GLU A 209 -9.10 0.05 -10.77
N THR A 210 -8.55 0.70 -9.76
CA THR A 210 -7.94 0.03 -8.60
C THR A 210 -8.96 -0.64 -7.69
N MET A 211 -10.22 -0.19 -7.68
CA MET A 211 -11.27 -0.77 -6.85
C MET A 211 -11.88 -2.06 -7.44
N ARG A 212 -11.79 -2.29 -8.75
CA ARG A 212 -12.36 -3.48 -9.40
C ARG A 212 -11.89 -4.80 -8.78
N PRO A 213 -10.58 -5.07 -8.61
CA PRO A 213 -10.11 -6.32 -8.00
C PRO A 213 -10.57 -6.48 -6.54
N ILE A 214 -10.83 -5.37 -5.85
CA ILE A 214 -11.33 -5.37 -4.47
C ILE A 214 -12.79 -5.77 -4.44
N ILE A 215 -13.63 -5.16 -5.28
CA ILE A 215 -15.06 -5.49 -5.43
C ILE A 215 -15.22 -6.96 -5.83
N GLN A 216 -14.37 -7.47 -6.71
CA GLN A 216 -14.35 -8.88 -7.12
C GLN A 216 -13.84 -9.83 -6.02
N GLY A 217 -13.33 -9.32 -4.89
CA GLY A 217 -12.75 -10.13 -3.81
C GLY A 217 -11.36 -10.72 -4.10
N SER A 218 -10.74 -10.33 -5.23
CA SER A 218 -9.40 -10.78 -5.61
C SER A 218 -8.31 -10.14 -4.74
N VAL A 219 -8.53 -8.90 -4.28
CA VAL A 219 -7.71 -8.21 -3.29
C VAL A 219 -8.53 -7.95 -2.04
N LYS A 220 -8.05 -8.42 -0.91
CA LYS A 220 -8.75 -8.34 0.39
C LYS A 220 -8.23 -7.14 1.18
N ILE A 221 -9.08 -6.15 1.40
CA ILE A 221 -8.76 -4.93 2.17
C ILE A 221 -9.30 -4.99 3.59
N LYS A 222 -10.49 -5.54 3.79
CA LYS A 222 -11.17 -5.55 5.10
C LYS A 222 -10.33 -6.15 6.24
N PRO A 223 -9.56 -7.24 6.06
CA PRO A 223 -8.67 -7.76 7.10
C PRO A 223 -7.53 -6.80 7.51
N LEU A 224 -7.26 -5.77 6.70
CA LEU A 224 -6.24 -4.75 7.00
C LEU A 224 -6.77 -3.65 7.93
N ILE A 225 -8.08 -3.54 8.13
CA ILE A 225 -8.70 -2.65 9.13
C ILE A 225 -8.61 -3.36 10.47
N THR A 226 -7.59 -3.00 11.26
CA THR A 226 -7.33 -3.67 12.54
C THR A 226 -8.08 -3.07 13.71
N ASN A 227 -8.43 -1.80 13.61
CA ASN A 227 -9.03 -1.07 14.72
C ASN A 227 -10.09 -0.09 14.20
N GLU A 228 -11.13 0.07 15.00
CA GLU A 228 -12.25 0.96 14.74
C GLU A 228 -12.58 1.77 15.99
N PHE A 229 -12.76 3.06 15.83
CA PHE A 229 -13.12 3.98 16.90
C PHE A 229 -14.31 4.86 16.48
N LYS A 230 -15.05 5.39 17.46
CA LYS A 230 -15.95 6.51 17.22
C LYS A 230 -15.13 7.77 16.96
N LEU A 231 -15.66 8.70 16.16
CA LEU A 231 -14.98 9.98 15.92
C LEU A 231 -14.76 10.76 17.21
N ALA A 232 -15.65 10.65 18.19
CA ALA A 232 -15.49 11.23 19.51
C ALA A 232 -14.24 10.75 20.26
N ASP A 233 -13.77 9.53 19.96
CA ASP A 233 -12.61 8.89 20.57
C ASP A 233 -11.33 9.04 19.71
N ILE A 234 -11.31 10.02 18.81
CA ILE A 234 -10.24 10.22 17.81
C ILE A 234 -8.84 10.26 18.46
N LYS A 235 -8.72 10.87 19.63
CA LYS A 235 -7.42 10.92 20.35
C LYS A 235 -6.93 9.52 20.70
N ALA A 236 -7.80 8.64 21.18
CA ALA A 236 -7.42 7.26 21.53
C ALA A 236 -6.96 6.48 20.30
N GLY A 237 -7.61 6.68 19.15
CA GLY A 237 -7.22 6.05 17.90
C GLY A 237 -5.86 6.53 17.39
N PHE A 238 -5.55 7.83 17.49
CA PHE A 238 -4.23 8.36 17.13
C PHE A 238 -3.15 7.93 18.13
N ASP A 239 -3.46 7.92 19.45
CA ASP A 239 -2.55 7.41 20.46
C ASP A 239 -2.21 5.93 20.24
N LEU A 240 -3.17 5.13 19.76
CA LEU A 240 -2.93 3.74 19.40
C LEU A 240 -2.03 3.65 18.16
N ALA A 241 -2.31 4.43 17.12
CA ALA A 241 -1.52 4.44 15.89
C ALA A 241 -0.05 4.83 16.13
N ASP A 242 0.21 5.68 17.13
CA ASP A 242 1.55 6.13 17.50
C ASP A 242 2.32 5.10 18.37
N LYS A 243 1.61 4.29 19.14
CA LYS A 243 2.22 3.40 20.15
C LYS A 243 2.21 1.92 19.80
N ASP A 244 1.32 1.51 18.92
CA ASP A 244 1.13 0.10 18.56
C ASP A 244 1.43 -0.15 17.09
N ASP A 245 2.67 -0.56 16.81
CA ASP A 245 3.12 -0.94 15.48
C ASP A 245 2.33 -2.11 14.89
N ALA A 246 1.56 -2.87 15.69
CA ALA A 246 0.69 -3.93 15.20
C ALA A 246 -0.58 -3.40 14.55
N ALA A 247 -1.00 -2.16 14.84
CA ALA A 247 -2.11 -1.50 14.17
C ALA A 247 -1.74 -1.26 12.69
N ILE A 248 -2.53 -1.79 11.77
CA ILE A 248 -2.28 -1.66 10.32
C ILE A 248 -3.08 -0.50 9.75
N LYS A 249 -4.41 -0.49 10.00
CA LYS A 249 -5.28 0.60 9.61
C LYS A 249 -6.36 0.83 10.66
N ILE A 250 -6.50 2.08 11.04
CA ILE A 250 -7.52 2.53 12.00
C ILE A 250 -8.56 3.34 11.24
N VAL A 251 -9.83 3.04 11.45
CA VAL A 251 -10.96 3.80 10.90
C VAL A 251 -11.76 4.47 12.02
N PHE A 252 -12.31 5.64 11.71
CA PHE A 252 -13.18 6.39 12.63
C PHE A 252 -14.57 6.50 12.04
N ARG A 253 -15.57 6.26 12.90
CA ARG A 253 -17.01 6.42 12.54
C ARG A 253 -17.56 7.65 13.22
N PRO A 254 -18.26 8.51 12.47
CA PRO A 254 -19.04 9.63 13.04
C PRO A 254 -20.10 9.18 14.03
#